data_e50db4696261ccc6e4d5c79bd2882bb1
#
_entry.id   e50db4696261ccc6e4d5c79bd2882bb1
#
_cell.length_a   1.000
_cell.length_b   1.000
_cell.length_c   1.000
_cell.angle_alpha   90.00
_cell.angle_beta   90.00
_cell.angle_gamma   90.00
#
_symmetry.space_group_name_H-M   'P 1'
#
loop_
_entity.id
_entity.type
_entity.pdbx_description
1 polymer ?
#
loop_
_entity_poly.entity_id
_entity_poly.type
_entity_poly.pdbx_seq_one_letter_code
_entity_poly.pdbx_strand_id
1 'polypeptide(L)'
;MTNQKVKPLTNSQESDFEGLLEEQPLTAAESYQALLRSLRRKNGFNLLFVRCSPVQADEIIRGISQDLPNKNIQVLQLDSETDNLYEKIVDLPNYTNLNILFVRGLENALLRYEEAESQGYFLSSQSPVYGGTWAGVPKILGYLNLSRERFERQFPFTLVFLLPEFALRYFIRRASDFFDWYSGVYEFPTDKDILEREIRRLVYLDSDLDTYQQFTPQQRQEKLAEIKAYLSDSPSLDPVRASQLWHEKGLIHAMGKEYEQAIASLDRALEIKPDYHQAWYNRGVALDNLGKYEKAIASWDRALEIKPDLHEAWNNRGNALLNLGRFEQAIASYDRALEFKPDYPDAWTNRGNALVNLGRYEEAIASFDQALEIKPDYHEAWYNRGVALDNLGRYEEAIASW
;
A
#
# COMPACT_ATOMS: atom_id res chain seq x y z
N MET A 1 -36.06 25.48 -3.21
CA MET A 1 -35.09 24.41 -2.90
C MET A 1 -33.77 25.10 -2.69
N THR A 2 -33.41 25.30 -1.45
CA THR A 2 -32.28 26.13 -1.02
C THR A 2 -30.96 25.36 -1.13
N ASN A 3 -30.03 25.90 -1.91
CA ASN A 3 -28.66 25.43 -2.02
C ASN A 3 -27.97 25.54 -0.61
N GLN A 4 -27.94 24.47 0.14
CA GLN A 4 -27.03 24.37 1.27
C GLN A 4 -25.62 24.00 0.73
N LYS A 5 -24.77 25.01 0.64
CA LYS A 5 -23.31 24.81 0.49
C LYS A 5 -22.81 24.05 1.72
N VAL A 6 -22.20 22.90 1.53
CA VAL A 6 -21.42 22.23 2.57
C VAL A 6 -20.35 23.23 3.03
N LYS A 7 -20.47 23.69 4.27
CA LYS A 7 -19.43 24.52 4.89
C LYS A 7 -18.20 23.64 5.12
N PRO A 8 -17.00 24.13 4.81
CA PRO A 8 -15.80 23.51 5.37
C PRO A 8 -15.90 23.53 6.88
N LEU A 9 -15.43 22.48 7.55
CA LEU A 9 -15.32 22.42 8.99
C LEU A 9 -14.66 23.71 9.50
N THR A 10 -15.29 24.36 10.44
CA THR A 10 -14.67 25.47 11.16
C THR A 10 -13.62 24.85 12.11
N ASN A 11 -12.52 25.58 12.39
CA ASN A 11 -11.48 25.21 13.38
C ASN A 11 -12.06 24.73 14.73
N SER A 12 -13.33 25.04 15.04
CA SER A 12 -14.05 24.59 16.23
C SER A 12 -14.38 23.09 16.25
N GLN A 13 -14.64 22.44 15.11
CA GLN A 13 -14.99 21.02 15.08
C GLN A 13 -13.75 20.11 15.12
N GLU A 14 -12.61 20.57 14.63
CA GLU A 14 -11.32 19.91 14.86
C GLU A 14 -10.87 20.03 16.33
N SER A 15 -11.10 21.21 16.96
CA SER A 15 -10.82 21.40 18.39
C SER A 15 -11.77 20.62 19.30
N ASP A 16 -13.02 20.40 18.90
CA ASP A 16 -13.98 19.57 19.65
C ASP A 16 -13.61 18.09 19.61
N PHE A 17 -12.99 17.63 18.51
CA PHE A 17 -12.48 16.26 18.40
C PHE A 17 -11.17 16.07 19.20
N GLU A 18 -10.24 17.02 19.12
CA GLU A 18 -9.05 17.02 19.97
C GLU A 18 -9.44 17.09 21.46
N GLY A 19 -10.45 17.87 21.82
CA GLY A 19 -11.00 17.92 23.17
C GLY A 19 -11.68 16.62 23.65
N LEU A 20 -12.24 15.82 22.75
CA LEU A 20 -12.77 14.47 23.06
C LEU A 20 -11.64 13.45 23.32
N LEU A 21 -10.45 13.69 22.78
CA LEU A 21 -9.25 12.86 22.94
C LEU A 21 -8.31 13.34 24.07
N GLU A 22 -8.51 14.55 24.61
CA GLU A 22 -7.65 15.14 25.65
C GLU A 22 -7.94 14.68 27.11
N GLU A 23 -9.01 13.93 27.37
CA GLU A 23 -9.14 13.20 28.63
C GLU A 23 -8.07 12.11 28.68
N GLN A 24 -7.32 12.01 29.80
CA GLN A 24 -6.17 11.11 29.98
C GLN A 24 -6.40 9.75 29.29
N PRO A 25 -5.48 9.32 28.40
CA PRO A 25 -5.69 8.11 27.63
C PRO A 25 -5.94 6.92 28.57
N LEU A 26 -7.15 6.38 28.51
CA LEU A 26 -7.52 5.16 29.23
C LEU A 26 -6.58 4.03 28.79
N THR A 27 -6.22 3.18 29.71
CA THR A 27 -5.53 1.93 29.36
C THR A 27 -6.44 1.06 28.47
N ALA A 28 -5.88 0.17 27.67
CA ALA A 28 -6.65 -0.73 26.83
C ALA A 28 -7.67 -1.56 27.66
N ALA A 29 -7.31 -1.93 28.89
CA ALA A 29 -8.19 -2.63 29.82
C ALA A 29 -9.38 -1.76 30.30
N GLU A 30 -9.14 -0.49 30.60
CA GLU A 30 -10.18 0.45 31.00
C GLU A 30 -11.13 0.75 29.84
N SER A 31 -10.60 0.94 28.64
CA SER A 31 -11.38 1.11 27.40
C SER A 31 -12.24 -0.10 27.10
N TYR A 32 -11.69 -1.31 27.28
CA TYR A 32 -12.43 -2.56 27.11
C TYR A 32 -13.59 -2.65 28.11
N GLN A 33 -13.36 -2.37 29.38
CA GLN A 33 -14.41 -2.38 30.39
C GLN A 33 -15.49 -1.31 30.16
N ALA A 34 -15.11 -0.14 29.65
CA ALA A 34 -16.04 0.91 29.27
C ALA A 34 -16.92 0.49 28.09
N LEU A 35 -16.33 -0.04 27.03
CA LEU A 35 -17.04 -0.61 25.88
C LEU A 35 -18.00 -1.74 26.31
N LEU A 36 -17.52 -2.69 27.12
CA LEU A 36 -18.30 -3.81 27.61
C LEU A 36 -19.52 -3.35 28.42
N ARG A 37 -19.35 -2.36 29.31
CA ARG A 37 -20.47 -1.74 30.08
C ARG A 37 -21.50 -1.10 29.16
N SER A 38 -21.07 -0.42 28.11
CA SER A 38 -21.97 0.18 27.11
C SER A 38 -22.78 -0.88 26.38
N LEU A 39 -22.13 -1.95 25.90
CA LEU A 39 -22.78 -3.05 25.17
C LEU A 39 -23.75 -3.88 26.05
N ARG A 40 -23.51 -3.95 27.36
CA ARG A 40 -24.42 -4.60 28.30
C ARG A 40 -25.71 -3.80 28.51
N ARG A 41 -25.62 -2.48 28.61
CA ARG A 41 -26.73 -1.60 29.05
C ARG A 41 -27.65 -1.16 27.92
N LYS A 42 -27.12 -1.05 26.69
CA LYS A 42 -27.87 -0.46 25.59
C LYS A 42 -28.73 -1.49 24.88
N ASN A 43 -30.01 -1.14 24.72
CA ASN A 43 -30.98 -1.86 23.87
C ASN A 43 -31.47 -0.87 22.81
N GLY A 44 -31.77 -1.37 21.61
CA GLY A 44 -32.16 -0.55 20.46
C GLY A 44 -30.97 -0.05 19.65
N PHE A 45 -31.23 0.85 18.73
CA PHE A 45 -30.19 1.43 17.87
C PHE A 45 -29.18 2.24 18.70
N ASN A 46 -27.92 1.93 18.52
CA ASN A 46 -26.81 2.69 19.07
C ASN A 46 -25.65 2.65 18.10
N LEU A 47 -24.88 3.71 18.06
CA LEU A 47 -23.73 3.86 17.21
C LEU A 47 -22.47 4.06 18.06
N LEU A 48 -21.54 3.13 17.99
CA LEU A 48 -20.29 3.17 18.73
C LEU A 48 -19.11 3.14 17.74
N PHE A 49 -18.08 3.92 18.06
CA PHE A 49 -16.82 3.90 17.34
C PHE A 49 -15.71 3.41 18.26
N VAL A 50 -14.87 2.54 17.75
CA VAL A 50 -13.71 1.99 18.45
C VAL A 50 -12.49 2.26 17.61
N ARG A 51 -11.60 3.10 18.13
CA ARG A 51 -10.28 3.32 17.55
C ARG A 51 -9.36 2.20 18.00
N CYS A 52 -8.93 1.38 17.06
CA CYS A 52 -8.05 0.24 17.30
C CYS A 52 -7.29 -0.16 16.03
N SER A 53 -6.17 -0.88 16.21
CA SER A 53 -5.50 -1.54 15.10
C SER A 53 -6.31 -2.74 14.59
N PRO A 54 -6.05 -3.24 13.36
CA PRO A 54 -6.74 -4.42 12.83
C PRO A 54 -6.63 -5.66 13.72
N VAL A 55 -5.49 -5.86 14.38
CA VAL A 55 -5.26 -7.00 15.30
C VAL A 55 -6.04 -6.83 16.59
N GLN A 56 -6.02 -5.63 17.18
CA GLN A 56 -6.83 -5.33 18.35
C GLN A 56 -8.33 -5.52 18.09
N ALA A 57 -8.79 -5.22 16.85
CA ALA A 57 -10.18 -5.46 16.47
C ALA A 57 -10.58 -6.93 16.67
N ASP A 58 -9.75 -7.89 16.24
CA ASP A 58 -10.01 -9.32 16.43
C ASP A 58 -10.01 -9.73 17.89
N GLU A 59 -9.11 -9.16 18.70
CA GLU A 59 -9.07 -9.41 20.14
C GLU A 59 -10.31 -8.86 20.87
N ILE A 60 -10.73 -7.64 20.53
CA ILE A 60 -11.91 -6.98 21.06
C ILE A 60 -13.17 -7.81 20.72
N ILE A 61 -13.35 -8.19 19.46
CA ILE A 61 -14.50 -9.00 19.03
C ILE A 61 -14.55 -10.33 19.80
N ARG A 62 -13.40 -11.00 19.87
CA ARG A 62 -13.30 -12.30 20.57
C ARG A 62 -13.63 -12.16 22.06
N GLY A 63 -13.04 -11.18 22.75
CA GLY A 63 -13.28 -10.90 24.15
C GLY A 63 -14.74 -10.55 24.44
N ILE A 64 -15.32 -9.62 23.68
CA ILE A 64 -16.74 -9.23 23.84
C ILE A 64 -17.67 -10.43 23.58
N SER A 65 -17.38 -11.29 22.61
CA SER A 65 -18.17 -12.47 22.33
C SER A 65 -18.13 -13.48 23.47
N GLN A 66 -16.99 -13.60 24.15
CA GLN A 66 -16.86 -14.46 25.36
C GLN A 66 -17.56 -13.86 26.58
N ASP A 67 -17.47 -12.53 26.77
CA ASP A 67 -18.02 -11.83 27.93
C ASP A 67 -19.54 -11.56 27.84
N LEU A 68 -20.11 -11.72 26.64
CA LEU A 68 -21.53 -11.52 26.35
C LEU A 68 -22.15 -12.72 25.62
N PRO A 69 -22.10 -13.93 26.22
CA PRO A 69 -22.57 -15.18 25.56
C PRO A 69 -24.07 -15.21 25.26
N ASN A 70 -24.86 -14.37 25.93
CA ASN A 70 -26.31 -14.26 25.74
C ASN A 70 -26.72 -13.21 24.67
N LYS A 71 -25.77 -12.51 24.05
CA LYS A 71 -26.02 -11.56 23.00
C LYS A 71 -25.76 -12.19 21.63
N ASN A 72 -26.65 -11.94 20.68
CA ASN A 72 -26.42 -12.33 19.30
C ASN A 72 -25.49 -11.30 18.64
N ILE A 73 -24.24 -11.71 18.40
CA ILE A 73 -23.16 -10.87 17.88
C ILE A 73 -22.78 -11.39 16.51
N GLN A 74 -22.69 -10.48 15.54
CA GLN A 74 -22.13 -10.77 14.21
C GLN A 74 -21.05 -9.77 13.87
N VAL A 75 -20.22 -10.14 12.88
CA VAL A 75 -19.16 -9.30 12.32
C VAL A 75 -19.44 -9.16 10.83
N LEU A 76 -19.51 -7.92 10.36
CA LEU A 76 -19.60 -7.58 8.96
C LEU A 76 -18.22 -7.07 8.49
N GLN A 77 -17.59 -7.84 7.62
CA GLN A 77 -16.37 -7.44 6.93
C GLN A 77 -16.74 -6.71 5.64
N LEU A 78 -16.28 -5.46 5.52
CA LEU A 78 -16.43 -4.66 4.29
C LEU A 78 -15.19 -4.83 3.41
N ASP A 79 -15.41 -4.75 2.12
CA ASP A 79 -14.37 -4.71 1.09
C ASP A 79 -14.23 -3.29 0.50
N SER A 80 -13.21 -3.10 -0.34
CA SER A 80 -12.93 -1.81 -0.98
C SER A 80 -14.00 -1.37 -1.99
N GLU A 81 -14.89 -2.27 -2.41
CA GLU A 81 -15.96 -2.00 -3.39
C GLU A 81 -17.32 -1.79 -2.74
N THR A 82 -17.39 -1.86 -1.41
CA THR A 82 -18.64 -1.68 -0.69
C THR A 82 -19.11 -0.22 -0.76
N ASP A 83 -20.16 0.03 -1.49
CA ASP A 83 -20.75 1.37 -1.69
C ASP A 83 -21.90 1.68 -0.70
N ASN A 84 -22.59 0.65 -0.20
CA ASN A 84 -23.82 0.80 0.59
C ASN A 84 -23.85 -0.15 1.80
N LEU A 85 -23.54 0.38 2.97
CA LEU A 85 -23.56 -0.38 4.22
C LEU A 85 -24.96 -0.88 4.60
N TYR A 86 -25.99 -0.07 4.32
CA TYR A 86 -27.38 -0.43 4.66
C TYR A 86 -27.80 -1.73 3.95
N GLU A 87 -27.55 -1.86 2.66
CA GLU A 87 -27.85 -3.07 1.89
C GLU A 87 -27.06 -4.27 2.40
N LYS A 88 -25.76 -4.10 2.67
CA LYS A 88 -24.93 -5.18 3.24
C LYS A 88 -25.47 -5.68 4.58
N ILE A 89 -26.05 -4.81 5.41
CA ILE A 89 -26.67 -5.23 6.69
C ILE A 89 -27.99 -5.97 6.47
N VAL A 90 -28.81 -5.49 5.53
CA VAL A 90 -30.11 -6.13 5.22
C VAL A 90 -29.91 -7.53 4.62
N ASP A 91 -28.83 -7.74 3.88
CA ASP A 91 -28.46 -9.03 3.28
C ASP A 91 -27.90 -10.03 4.30
N LEU A 92 -27.59 -9.58 5.52
CA LEU A 92 -27.12 -10.51 6.57
C LEU A 92 -28.24 -11.47 7.01
N PRO A 93 -27.94 -12.77 7.17
CA PRO A 93 -28.91 -13.72 7.67
C PRO A 93 -29.32 -13.37 9.11
N ASN A 94 -30.65 -13.31 9.35
CA ASN A 94 -31.26 -13.03 10.66
C ASN A 94 -30.83 -11.70 11.31
N TYR A 95 -30.53 -10.66 10.51
CA TYR A 95 -30.13 -9.34 11.02
C TYR A 95 -31.11 -8.74 12.03
N THR A 96 -32.40 -9.05 11.94
CA THR A 96 -33.43 -8.57 12.86
C THR A 96 -33.29 -9.09 14.29
N ASN A 97 -32.56 -10.18 14.48
CA ASN A 97 -32.33 -10.80 15.79
C ASN A 97 -30.98 -10.43 16.41
N LEU A 98 -30.25 -9.51 15.77
CA LEU A 98 -28.96 -9.07 16.29
C LEU A 98 -29.10 -8.21 17.53
N ASN A 99 -28.10 -8.30 18.41
CA ASN A 99 -27.91 -7.38 19.52
C ASN A 99 -26.74 -6.44 19.24
N ILE A 100 -25.67 -6.94 18.60
CA ILE A 100 -24.46 -6.20 18.29
C ILE A 100 -23.98 -6.60 16.90
N LEU A 101 -23.66 -5.64 16.08
CA LEU A 101 -22.99 -5.81 14.80
C LEU A 101 -21.68 -5.04 14.80
N PHE A 102 -20.58 -5.77 14.76
CA PHE A 102 -19.26 -5.19 14.51
C PHE A 102 -19.09 -4.98 13.01
N VAL A 103 -18.68 -3.77 12.63
CA VAL A 103 -18.35 -3.39 11.24
C VAL A 103 -16.86 -3.11 11.17
N ARG A 104 -16.16 -3.81 10.29
CA ARG A 104 -14.72 -3.65 10.04
C ARG A 104 -14.44 -3.64 8.54
N GLY A 105 -13.23 -3.20 8.16
CA GLY A 105 -12.83 -3.12 6.74
C GLY A 105 -13.29 -1.85 6.02
N LEU A 106 -13.96 -0.91 6.72
CA LEU A 106 -14.35 0.37 6.13
C LEU A 106 -13.13 1.19 5.71
N GLU A 107 -12.01 1.05 6.40
CA GLU A 107 -10.72 1.66 6.06
C GLU A 107 -10.27 1.32 4.63
N ASN A 108 -10.58 0.12 4.14
CA ASN A 108 -10.25 -0.30 2.77
C ASN A 108 -11.00 0.53 1.72
N ALA A 109 -12.27 0.85 1.98
CA ALA A 109 -13.06 1.69 1.10
C ALA A 109 -12.66 3.17 1.16
N LEU A 110 -12.11 3.62 2.30
CA LEU A 110 -11.72 5.02 2.52
C LEU A 110 -10.33 5.37 2.03
N LEU A 111 -9.39 4.41 2.05
CA LEU A 111 -7.98 4.64 1.75
C LEU A 111 -7.75 5.37 0.43
N ARG A 112 -8.37 4.94 -0.64
CA ARG A 112 -8.22 5.53 -1.99
C ARG A 112 -8.62 7.01 -2.03
N TYR A 113 -9.66 7.37 -1.32
CA TYR A 113 -10.17 8.73 -1.30
C TYR A 113 -9.32 9.65 -0.43
N GLU A 114 -8.84 9.14 0.69
CA GLU A 114 -7.98 9.90 1.60
C GLU A 114 -6.61 10.15 0.97
N GLU A 115 -6.04 9.19 0.27
CA GLU A 115 -4.78 9.36 -0.47
C GLU A 115 -4.93 10.36 -1.63
N ALA A 116 -6.02 10.30 -2.39
CA ALA A 116 -6.28 11.25 -3.45
C ALA A 116 -6.50 12.69 -2.92
N GLU A 117 -7.15 12.84 -1.77
CA GLU A 117 -7.31 14.14 -1.10
C GLU A 117 -5.97 14.70 -0.62
N SER A 118 -5.13 13.87 0.00
CA SER A 118 -3.82 14.27 0.49
C SER A 118 -2.86 14.72 -0.62
N GLN A 119 -3.05 14.22 -1.85
CA GLN A 119 -2.30 14.60 -3.05
C GLN A 119 -2.90 15.79 -3.81
N GLY A 120 -4.01 16.37 -3.32
CA GLY A 120 -4.65 17.54 -3.93
C GLY A 120 -5.44 17.28 -5.21
N TYR A 121 -5.67 16.01 -5.59
CA TYR A 121 -6.38 15.66 -6.82
C TYR A 121 -7.84 16.10 -6.87
N PHE A 122 -8.48 16.34 -5.73
CA PHE A 122 -9.88 16.78 -5.66
C PHE A 122 -10.06 18.31 -5.61
N LEU A 123 -8.98 19.09 -5.66
CA LEU A 123 -9.04 20.54 -5.70
C LEU A 123 -9.18 21.11 -7.12
N SER A 124 -9.02 20.30 -8.17
CA SER A 124 -9.23 20.73 -9.55
C SER A 124 -10.69 20.53 -9.99
N SER A 125 -11.33 21.61 -10.36
CA SER A 125 -12.74 21.79 -10.71
C SER A 125 -13.18 21.15 -12.04
N GLN A 126 -12.73 19.97 -12.39
CA GLN A 126 -13.15 19.26 -13.60
C GLN A 126 -13.43 17.78 -13.35
N SER A 127 -14.51 17.50 -12.62
CA SER A 127 -15.14 16.17 -12.65
C SER A 127 -16.54 16.29 -13.22
N PRO A 128 -17.00 15.33 -14.06
CA PRO A 128 -18.27 15.43 -14.74
C PRO A 128 -19.44 15.47 -13.77
N VAL A 129 -20.29 16.43 -14.00
CA VAL A 129 -21.52 16.72 -13.28
C VAL A 129 -22.48 15.52 -13.38
N TYR A 130 -22.69 14.82 -12.27
CA TYR A 130 -23.98 14.19 -11.99
C TYR A 130 -24.55 14.84 -10.72
N GLY A 131 -25.73 15.45 -10.84
CA GLY A 131 -26.45 16.29 -9.93
C GLY A 131 -26.28 16.02 -8.43
N GLY A 132 -25.45 16.81 -7.75
CA GLY A 132 -25.31 16.81 -6.31
C GLY A 132 -23.84 16.86 -5.87
N THR A 133 -23.53 17.76 -5.00
CA THR A 133 -22.24 18.24 -4.50
C THR A 133 -21.34 17.20 -3.76
N TRP A 134 -21.28 15.95 -4.20
CA TRP A 134 -20.55 14.84 -3.53
C TRP A 134 -19.29 14.39 -4.27
N ALA A 135 -18.74 15.22 -5.15
CA ALA A 135 -17.48 14.91 -5.83
C ALA A 135 -16.35 14.74 -4.79
N GLY A 136 -15.74 13.56 -4.78
CA GLY A 136 -14.61 13.23 -3.88
C GLY A 136 -14.99 12.61 -2.53
N VAL A 137 -16.26 12.36 -2.23
CA VAL A 137 -16.67 11.62 -1.03
C VAL A 137 -16.93 10.16 -1.39
N PRO A 138 -16.41 9.17 -0.63
CA PRO A 138 -16.74 7.78 -0.80
C PRO A 138 -18.24 7.56 -0.79
N LYS A 139 -18.78 6.81 -1.74
CA LYS A 139 -20.23 6.58 -1.84
C LYS A 139 -20.80 6.03 -0.54
N ILE A 140 -20.08 5.14 0.13
CA ILE A 140 -20.49 4.56 1.40
C ILE A 140 -20.76 5.63 2.47
N LEU A 141 -19.91 6.66 2.57
CA LEU A 141 -20.11 7.76 3.54
C LEU A 141 -21.27 8.68 3.12
N GLY A 142 -21.42 8.93 1.82
CA GLY A 142 -22.57 9.66 1.29
C GLY A 142 -23.89 8.96 1.60
N TYR A 143 -23.96 7.65 1.42
CA TYR A 143 -25.14 6.85 1.76
C TYR A 143 -25.41 6.81 3.27
N LEU A 144 -24.40 6.76 4.11
CA LEU A 144 -24.58 6.83 5.56
C LEU A 144 -25.23 8.14 5.99
N ASN A 145 -24.72 9.28 5.54
CA ASN A 145 -25.33 10.58 5.84
C ASN A 145 -26.79 10.70 5.37
N LEU A 146 -27.09 10.20 4.17
CA LEU A 146 -28.46 10.25 3.62
C LEU A 146 -29.42 9.26 4.29
N SER A 147 -28.91 8.18 4.85
CA SER A 147 -29.73 7.06 5.34
C SER A 147 -29.84 6.99 6.85
N ARG A 148 -29.26 7.94 7.59
CA ARG A 148 -29.16 7.91 9.06
C ARG A 148 -30.48 7.55 9.78
N GLU A 149 -31.60 8.20 9.42
CA GLU A 149 -32.92 7.94 10.01
C GLU A 149 -33.45 6.52 9.70
N ARG A 150 -33.06 5.94 8.55
CA ARG A 150 -33.41 4.55 8.22
C ARG A 150 -32.67 3.57 9.11
N PHE A 151 -31.42 3.85 9.46
CA PHE A 151 -30.65 3.00 10.38
C PHE A 151 -31.32 2.93 11.74
N GLU A 152 -31.70 4.06 12.34
CA GLU A 152 -32.39 4.10 13.63
C GLU A 152 -33.71 3.33 13.64
N ARG A 153 -34.53 3.51 12.57
CA ARG A 153 -35.86 2.88 12.49
C ARG A 153 -35.81 1.39 12.22
N GLN A 154 -34.79 0.91 11.49
CA GLN A 154 -34.76 -0.45 10.96
C GLN A 154 -33.82 -1.38 11.71
N PHE A 155 -32.81 -0.87 12.38
CA PHE A 155 -31.79 -1.66 13.04
C PHE A 155 -31.88 -1.52 14.58
N PRO A 156 -32.64 -2.40 15.28
CA PRO A 156 -32.83 -2.32 16.72
C PRO A 156 -31.64 -2.92 17.51
N PHE A 157 -30.41 -2.69 17.06
CA PHE A 157 -29.19 -3.23 17.64
C PHE A 157 -28.05 -2.20 17.65
N THR A 158 -26.99 -2.51 18.35
CA THR A 158 -25.81 -1.65 18.41
C THR A 158 -24.88 -1.92 17.23
N LEU A 159 -24.56 -0.87 16.45
CA LEU A 159 -23.49 -0.87 15.46
C LEU A 159 -22.19 -0.43 16.13
N VAL A 160 -21.12 -1.20 15.94
CA VAL A 160 -19.79 -0.90 16.46
C VAL A 160 -18.81 -0.86 15.30
N PHE A 161 -18.35 0.33 14.92
CA PHE A 161 -17.32 0.50 13.92
C PHE A 161 -15.95 0.35 14.56
N LEU A 162 -15.15 -0.58 14.05
CA LEU A 162 -13.76 -0.81 14.43
C LEU A 162 -12.89 -0.17 13.36
N LEU A 163 -12.19 0.91 13.69
CA LEU A 163 -11.49 1.74 12.71
C LEU A 163 -10.10 2.15 13.23
N PRO A 164 -9.07 2.16 12.37
CA PRO A 164 -7.84 2.86 12.65
C PRO A 164 -8.04 4.38 12.67
N GLU A 165 -7.12 5.11 13.26
CA GLU A 165 -7.23 6.56 13.48
C GLU A 165 -7.50 7.33 12.17
N PHE A 166 -6.74 7.04 11.10
CA PHE A 166 -6.92 7.75 9.83
C PHE A 166 -8.33 7.58 9.27
N ALA A 167 -8.88 6.36 9.36
CA ALA A 167 -10.22 6.08 8.86
C ALA A 167 -11.30 6.73 9.73
N LEU A 168 -11.12 6.75 11.05
CA LEU A 168 -12.03 7.43 11.97
C LEU A 168 -12.02 8.95 11.73
N ARG A 169 -10.84 9.58 11.60
CA ARG A 169 -10.72 11.01 11.28
C ARG A 169 -11.36 11.34 9.93
N TYR A 170 -11.14 10.51 8.92
CA TYR A 170 -11.75 10.69 7.61
C TYR A 170 -13.27 10.52 7.66
N PHE A 171 -13.76 9.52 8.41
CA PHE A 171 -15.19 9.28 8.63
C PHE A 171 -15.87 10.50 9.26
N ILE A 172 -15.33 11.01 10.37
CA ILE A 172 -15.86 12.19 11.08
C ILE A 172 -15.94 13.40 10.14
N ARG A 173 -14.90 13.61 9.34
CA ARG A 173 -14.81 14.74 8.43
C ARG A 173 -15.80 14.65 7.27
N ARG A 174 -16.12 13.44 6.78
CA ARG A 174 -16.93 13.22 5.56
C ARG A 174 -18.33 12.67 5.81
N ALA A 175 -18.57 12.09 6.97
CA ALA A 175 -19.88 11.58 7.38
C ALA A 175 -20.33 12.22 8.70
N SER A 176 -20.13 13.52 8.85
CA SER A 176 -20.42 14.26 10.08
C SER A 176 -21.86 14.09 10.56
N ASP A 177 -22.84 14.19 9.66
CA ASP A 177 -24.26 14.07 10.00
C ASP A 177 -24.61 12.67 10.55
N PHE A 178 -23.94 11.63 10.09
CA PHE A 178 -24.11 10.28 10.62
C PHE A 178 -23.31 10.10 11.93
N PHE A 179 -22.12 10.71 11.98
CA PHE A 179 -21.28 10.66 13.19
C PHE A 179 -21.94 11.37 14.37
N ASP A 180 -22.67 12.48 14.17
CA ASP A 180 -23.36 13.21 15.23
C ASP A 180 -24.36 12.35 16.05
N TRP A 181 -24.70 11.17 15.55
CA TRP A 181 -25.54 10.19 16.26
C TRP A 181 -24.74 9.20 17.11
N TYR A 182 -23.44 9.40 17.22
CA TYR A 182 -22.61 8.49 18.01
C TYR A 182 -23.05 8.46 19.48
N SER A 183 -22.95 7.28 20.05
CA SER A 183 -23.29 7.02 21.47
C SER A 183 -22.07 6.84 22.33
N GLY A 184 -20.89 6.76 21.75
CA GLY A 184 -19.60 6.66 22.40
C GLY A 184 -18.45 6.38 21.43
N VAL A 185 -17.28 6.90 21.77
CA VAL A 185 -16.00 6.61 21.13
C VAL A 185 -15.10 5.94 22.17
N TYR A 186 -14.42 4.88 21.78
CA TYR A 186 -13.52 4.13 22.64
C TYR A 186 -12.17 3.98 21.98
N GLU A 187 -11.12 4.33 22.70
CA GLU A 187 -9.75 4.24 22.21
C GLU A 187 -9.01 3.06 22.85
N PHE A 188 -8.36 2.29 22.01
CA PHE A 188 -7.51 1.21 22.44
C PHE A 188 -6.06 1.54 22.04
N PRO A 189 -5.27 2.06 22.99
CA PRO A 189 -3.86 2.31 22.73
C PRO A 189 -3.18 0.98 22.39
N THR A 190 -2.39 0.97 21.32
CA THR A 190 -1.67 -0.24 20.91
C THR A 190 -0.45 -0.44 21.82
N ASP A 191 -0.37 -1.62 22.45
CA ASP A 191 0.80 -2.02 23.21
C ASP A 191 2.02 -2.10 22.30
N LYS A 192 3.17 -1.56 22.74
CA LYS A 192 4.42 -1.53 21.96
C LYS A 192 4.87 -2.93 21.53
N ASP A 193 4.71 -3.92 22.39
CA ASP A 193 5.14 -5.29 22.10
C ASP A 193 4.23 -5.97 21.06
N ILE A 194 2.94 -5.68 21.10
CA ILE A 194 1.97 -6.11 20.08
C ILE A 194 2.29 -5.43 18.75
N LEU A 195 2.47 -4.12 18.78
CA LEU A 195 2.83 -3.32 17.61
C LEU A 195 4.13 -3.83 16.95
N GLU A 196 5.17 -4.10 17.74
CA GLU A 196 6.41 -4.64 17.20
C GLU A 196 6.25 -6.02 16.56
N ARG A 197 5.47 -6.91 17.18
CA ARG A 197 5.21 -8.24 16.60
C ARG A 197 4.46 -8.16 15.27
N GLU A 198 3.46 -7.31 15.19
CA GLU A 198 2.67 -7.14 13.98
C GLU A 198 3.48 -6.48 12.86
N ILE A 199 4.25 -5.44 13.17
CA ILE A 199 5.13 -4.83 12.19
C ILE A 199 6.19 -5.83 11.70
N ARG A 200 6.77 -6.62 12.61
CA ARG A 200 7.67 -7.71 12.21
C ARG A 200 6.99 -8.69 11.27
N ARG A 201 5.75 -9.08 11.56
CA ARG A 201 4.96 -9.96 10.69
C ARG A 201 4.74 -9.32 9.32
N LEU A 202 4.38 -8.05 9.27
CA LEU A 202 4.20 -7.29 8.05
C LEU A 202 5.48 -7.23 7.20
N VAL A 203 6.61 -6.98 7.83
CA VAL A 203 7.92 -6.84 7.17
C VAL A 203 8.55 -8.19 6.85
N TYR A 204 8.36 -9.24 7.67
CA TYR A 204 9.00 -10.56 7.49
C TYR A 204 8.25 -11.50 6.55
N LEU A 205 6.93 -11.39 6.46
CA LEU A 205 6.16 -12.19 5.49
C LEU A 205 6.47 -11.78 4.04
N ASP A 206 7.14 -10.68 3.87
CA ASP A 206 7.19 -9.93 2.62
C ASP A 206 8.61 -9.78 2.04
N SER A 207 9.59 -10.51 2.56
CA SER A 207 10.90 -10.61 1.91
C SER A 207 10.86 -11.39 0.58
N ASP A 208 9.74 -12.03 0.26
CA ASP A 208 9.54 -12.75 -0.99
C ASP A 208 8.69 -11.90 -1.96
N LEU A 209 9.37 -11.24 -2.90
CA LEU A 209 8.74 -10.48 -4.00
C LEU A 209 7.72 -11.30 -4.77
N ASP A 210 7.90 -12.62 -4.85
CA ASP A 210 6.99 -13.53 -5.54
C ASP A 210 5.62 -13.59 -4.86
N THR A 211 5.54 -13.41 -3.55
CA THR A 211 4.27 -13.36 -2.81
C THR A 211 3.42 -12.16 -3.23
N TYR A 212 4.02 -10.98 -3.38
CA TYR A 212 3.29 -9.78 -3.81
C TYR A 212 2.81 -9.83 -5.26
N GLN A 213 3.52 -10.52 -6.13
CA GLN A 213 3.11 -10.70 -7.53
C GLN A 213 1.77 -11.45 -7.64
N GLN A 214 1.44 -12.29 -6.66
CA GLN A 214 0.21 -13.08 -6.61
C GLN A 214 -0.97 -12.32 -5.98
N PHE A 215 -0.74 -11.16 -5.36
CA PHE A 215 -1.82 -10.41 -4.71
C PHE A 215 -2.84 -9.89 -5.72
N THR A 216 -4.11 -10.18 -5.44
CA THR A 216 -5.23 -9.53 -6.13
C THR A 216 -5.24 -8.02 -5.82
N PRO A 217 -5.89 -7.20 -6.65
CA PRO A 217 -6.05 -5.77 -6.36
C PRO A 217 -6.67 -5.52 -4.97
N GLN A 218 -7.62 -6.34 -4.55
CA GLN A 218 -8.25 -6.26 -3.24
C GLN A 218 -7.25 -6.53 -2.11
N GLN A 219 -6.47 -7.60 -2.20
CA GLN A 219 -5.45 -7.94 -1.20
C GLN A 219 -4.39 -6.85 -1.06
N ARG A 220 -4.00 -6.21 -2.18
CA ARG A 220 -3.09 -5.06 -2.15
C ARG A 220 -3.70 -3.88 -1.37
N GLN A 221 -4.98 -3.56 -1.61
CA GLN A 221 -5.67 -2.48 -0.89
C GLN A 221 -5.80 -2.77 0.61
N GLU A 222 -6.15 -3.99 0.98
CA GLU A 222 -6.22 -4.42 2.39
C GLU A 222 -4.86 -4.26 3.08
N LYS A 223 -3.77 -4.67 2.40
CA LYS A 223 -2.42 -4.55 2.94
C LYS A 223 -1.95 -3.10 3.05
N LEU A 224 -2.26 -2.26 2.06
CA LEU A 224 -1.97 -0.83 2.12
C LEU A 224 -2.71 -0.14 3.27
N ALA A 225 -3.98 -0.50 3.50
CA ALA A 225 -4.77 0.03 4.61
C ALA A 225 -4.19 -0.39 5.97
N GLU A 226 -3.75 -1.65 6.09
CA GLU A 226 -3.09 -2.17 7.29
C GLU A 226 -1.78 -1.42 7.58
N ILE A 227 -0.90 -1.26 6.59
CA ILE A 227 0.35 -0.50 6.74
C ILE A 227 0.05 0.95 7.14
N LYS A 228 -0.94 1.58 6.51
CA LYS A 228 -1.32 2.95 6.82
C LYS A 228 -1.84 3.10 8.24
N ALA A 229 -2.62 2.11 8.73
CA ALA A 229 -3.08 2.12 10.10
C ALA A 229 -1.90 2.20 11.09
N TYR A 230 -0.86 1.38 10.88
CA TYR A 230 0.33 1.42 11.76
C TYR A 230 1.13 2.71 11.64
N LEU A 231 1.24 3.28 10.46
CA LEU A 231 1.96 4.54 10.24
C LEU A 231 1.24 5.74 10.87
N SER A 232 -0.10 5.72 10.98
CA SER A 232 -0.90 6.81 11.53
C SER A 232 -1.15 6.68 13.03
N ASP A 233 -1.40 5.46 13.52
CA ASP A 233 -1.82 5.22 14.91
C ASP A 233 -0.66 5.16 15.91
N SER A 234 0.59 5.26 15.44
CA SER A 234 1.77 5.11 16.29
C SER A 234 2.72 6.29 16.18
N PRO A 235 2.39 7.44 16.83
CA PRO A 235 3.29 8.60 16.85
C PRO A 235 4.67 8.31 17.47
N SER A 236 4.79 7.22 18.23
CA SER A 236 6.02 6.74 18.85
C SER A 236 6.67 5.57 18.11
N LEU A 237 6.30 5.34 16.84
CA LEU A 237 6.89 4.28 16.02
C LEU A 237 8.39 4.50 15.86
N ASP A 238 9.18 3.45 16.12
CA ASP A 238 10.61 3.48 15.88
C ASP A 238 10.92 3.86 14.42
N PRO A 239 11.83 4.85 14.19
CA PRO A 239 12.14 5.31 12.84
C PRO A 239 12.55 4.18 11.88
N VAL A 240 13.27 3.16 12.37
CA VAL A 240 13.66 2.01 11.54
C VAL A 240 12.42 1.24 11.08
N ARG A 241 11.45 1.03 11.97
CA ARG A 241 10.19 0.36 11.65
C ARG A 241 9.33 1.19 10.70
N ALA A 242 9.25 2.50 10.94
CA ALA A 242 8.55 3.42 10.05
C ALA A 242 9.14 3.37 8.63
N SER A 243 10.47 3.41 8.49
CA SER A 243 11.12 3.31 7.18
C SER A 243 10.86 1.98 6.47
N GLN A 244 10.81 0.88 7.22
CA GLN A 244 10.48 -0.44 6.69
C GLN A 244 9.04 -0.50 6.17
N LEU A 245 8.06 0.02 6.94
CA LEU A 245 6.65 0.07 6.52
C LEU A 245 6.45 0.95 5.28
N TRP A 246 7.14 2.09 5.20
CA TRP A 246 7.13 2.94 4.01
C TRP A 246 7.74 2.24 2.80
N HIS A 247 8.81 1.48 2.98
CA HIS A 247 9.40 0.66 1.94
C HIS A 247 8.42 -0.41 1.44
N GLU A 248 7.79 -1.16 2.36
CA GLU A 248 6.77 -2.16 2.01
C GLU A 248 5.60 -1.56 1.24
N LYS A 249 5.10 -0.39 1.69
CA LYS A 249 4.07 0.36 0.96
C LYS A 249 4.51 0.66 -0.47
N GLY A 250 5.77 1.07 -0.65
CA GLY A 250 6.38 1.31 -1.96
C GLY A 250 6.40 0.08 -2.85
N LEU A 251 6.75 -1.08 -2.30
CA LEU A 251 6.75 -2.36 -3.04
C LEU A 251 5.35 -2.75 -3.51
N ILE A 252 4.34 -2.65 -2.64
CA ILE A 252 2.95 -2.99 -2.98
C ILE A 252 2.44 -2.10 -4.11
N HIS A 253 2.71 -0.78 -4.07
CA HIS A 253 2.38 0.13 -5.15
C HIS A 253 3.11 -0.23 -6.46
N ALA A 254 4.40 -0.56 -6.39
CA ALA A 254 5.18 -0.96 -7.56
C ALA A 254 4.62 -2.23 -8.23
N MET A 255 4.21 -3.24 -7.43
CA MET A 255 3.54 -4.45 -7.93
C MET A 255 2.18 -4.15 -8.56
N GLY A 256 1.48 -3.12 -8.07
CA GLY A 256 0.26 -2.58 -8.69
C GLY A 256 0.51 -1.76 -9.94
N LYS A 257 1.77 -1.54 -10.35
CA LYS A 257 2.21 -0.62 -11.42
C LYS A 257 1.86 0.85 -11.13
N GLU A 258 1.66 1.17 -9.87
CA GLU A 258 1.39 2.52 -9.36
C GLU A 258 2.73 3.18 -9.01
N TYR A 259 3.58 3.41 -10.04
CA TYR A 259 4.99 3.74 -9.84
C TYR A 259 5.22 5.11 -9.19
N GLU A 260 4.36 6.10 -9.42
CA GLU A 260 4.42 7.39 -8.76
C GLU A 260 4.18 7.28 -7.26
N GLN A 261 3.19 6.48 -6.84
CA GLN A 261 2.89 6.20 -5.42
C GLN A 261 4.00 5.36 -4.78
N ALA A 262 4.57 4.43 -5.55
CA ALA A 262 5.74 3.66 -5.12
C ALA A 262 6.92 4.58 -4.79
N ILE A 263 7.27 5.50 -5.70
CA ILE A 263 8.34 6.46 -5.51
C ILE A 263 8.07 7.35 -4.29
N ALA A 264 6.86 7.89 -4.15
CA ALA A 264 6.49 8.72 -3.02
C ALA A 264 6.67 7.99 -1.68
N SER A 265 6.27 6.71 -1.61
CA SER A 265 6.44 5.88 -0.41
C SER A 265 7.91 5.58 -0.13
N LEU A 266 8.69 5.25 -1.17
CA LEU A 266 10.13 5.00 -1.04
C LEU A 266 10.90 6.27 -0.65
N ASP A 267 10.52 7.44 -1.16
CA ASP A 267 11.08 8.73 -0.74
C ASP A 267 10.87 8.96 0.76
N ARG A 268 9.68 8.64 1.29
CA ARG A 268 9.41 8.70 2.74
C ARG A 268 10.27 7.73 3.54
N ALA A 269 10.48 6.51 3.05
CA ALA A 269 11.40 5.56 3.68
C ALA A 269 12.83 6.11 3.75
N LEU A 270 13.28 6.77 2.68
CA LEU A 270 14.63 7.33 2.54
C LEU A 270 14.82 8.65 3.30
N GLU A 271 13.78 9.45 3.50
CA GLU A 271 13.80 10.62 4.41
C GLU A 271 14.09 10.18 5.84
N ILE A 272 13.53 9.03 6.28
CA ILE A 272 13.72 8.48 7.62
C ILE A 272 15.06 7.74 7.73
N LYS A 273 15.39 6.92 6.73
CA LYS A 273 16.60 6.09 6.69
C LYS A 273 17.35 6.28 5.36
N PRO A 274 18.24 7.30 5.27
CA PRO A 274 18.96 7.64 4.04
C PRO A 274 19.92 6.54 3.54
N ASP A 275 20.35 5.63 4.41
CA ASP A 275 21.24 4.50 4.11
C ASP A 275 20.49 3.18 3.79
N TYR A 276 19.21 3.28 3.42
CA TYR A 276 18.38 2.12 3.09
C TYR A 276 18.57 1.71 1.62
N HIS A 277 19.60 0.90 1.32
CA HIS A 277 19.97 0.53 -0.05
C HIS A 277 18.83 -0.16 -0.82
N GLN A 278 18.00 -1.01 -0.16
CA GLN A 278 16.85 -1.64 -0.82
C GLN A 278 15.82 -0.61 -1.28
N ALA A 279 15.56 0.43 -0.48
CA ALA A 279 14.64 1.50 -0.87
C ALA A 279 15.19 2.31 -2.06
N TRP A 280 16.49 2.61 -2.07
CA TRP A 280 17.14 3.23 -3.22
C TRP A 280 17.06 2.36 -4.48
N TYR A 281 17.33 1.06 -4.34
CA TYR A 281 17.23 0.11 -5.44
C TYR A 281 15.83 0.07 -6.04
N ASN A 282 14.80 -0.13 -5.21
CA ASN A 282 13.41 -0.23 -5.65
C ASN A 282 12.88 1.09 -6.22
N ARG A 283 13.35 2.23 -5.70
CA ARG A 283 13.08 3.55 -6.28
C ARG A 283 13.63 3.67 -7.69
N GLY A 284 14.84 3.17 -7.92
CA GLY A 284 15.43 3.08 -9.26
C GLY A 284 14.56 2.26 -10.21
N VAL A 285 14.11 1.08 -9.77
CA VAL A 285 13.22 0.20 -10.56
C VAL A 285 11.90 0.91 -10.91
N ALA A 286 11.27 1.60 -9.96
CA ALA A 286 10.03 2.32 -10.22
C ALA A 286 10.24 3.50 -11.21
N LEU A 287 11.35 4.22 -11.11
CA LEU A 287 11.71 5.30 -12.03
C LEU A 287 12.02 4.80 -13.44
N ASP A 288 12.68 3.65 -13.56
CA ASP A 288 12.97 3.00 -14.84
C ASP A 288 11.69 2.60 -15.58
N ASN A 289 10.74 2.00 -14.86
CA ASN A 289 9.41 1.67 -15.40
C ASN A 289 8.62 2.89 -15.88
N LEU A 290 8.90 4.08 -15.35
CA LEU A 290 8.35 5.35 -15.83
C LEU A 290 9.18 5.99 -16.96
N GLY A 291 10.24 5.34 -17.45
CA GLY A 291 11.15 5.88 -18.45
C GLY A 291 12.03 7.03 -17.96
N LYS A 292 12.11 7.26 -16.64
CA LYS A 292 12.92 8.32 -16.03
C LYS A 292 14.35 7.84 -15.75
N TYR A 293 15.04 7.41 -16.80
CA TYR A 293 16.31 6.69 -16.74
C TYR A 293 17.42 7.41 -15.97
N GLU A 294 17.61 8.71 -16.14
CA GLU A 294 18.62 9.47 -15.41
C GLU A 294 18.37 9.46 -13.90
N LYS A 295 17.09 9.56 -13.48
CA LYS A 295 16.73 9.49 -12.06
C LYS A 295 16.86 8.08 -11.50
N ALA A 296 16.58 7.07 -12.33
CA ALA A 296 16.78 5.67 -11.98
C ALA A 296 18.24 5.37 -11.71
N ILE A 297 19.13 5.79 -12.62
CA ILE A 297 20.58 5.67 -12.48
C ILE A 297 21.06 6.33 -11.19
N ALA A 298 20.64 7.57 -10.91
CA ALA A 298 20.99 8.26 -9.67
C ALA A 298 20.54 7.51 -8.42
N SER A 299 19.39 6.80 -8.46
CA SER A 299 18.90 6.00 -7.34
C SER A 299 19.76 4.74 -7.16
N TRP A 300 20.11 4.05 -8.23
CA TRP A 300 21.01 2.89 -8.16
C TRP A 300 22.43 3.28 -7.77
N ASP A 301 22.95 4.43 -8.20
CA ASP A 301 24.24 4.96 -7.75
C ASP A 301 24.23 5.10 -6.22
N ARG A 302 23.17 5.65 -5.62
CA ARG A 302 23.04 5.73 -4.15
C ARG A 302 22.95 4.35 -3.49
N ALA A 303 22.21 3.41 -4.07
CA ALA A 303 22.16 2.05 -3.56
C ALA A 303 23.54 1.38 -3.57
N LEU A 304 24.31 1.58 -4.65
CA LEU A 304 25.64 1.02 -4.85
C LEU A 304 26.73 1.70 -4.02
N GLU A 305 26.59 2.98 -3.67
CA GLU A 305 27.45 3.64 -2.68
C GLU A 305 27.34 2.99 -1.29
N ILE A 306 26.12 2.54 -0.94
CA ILE A 306 25.84 1.90 0.36
C ILE A 306 26.21 0.41 0.32
N LYS A 307 25.83 -0.28 -0.76
CA LYS A 307 26.07 -1.71 -0.98
C LYS A 307 26.62 -1.97 -2.37
N PRO A 308 27.97 -1.95 -2.54
CA PRO A 308 28.62 -2.05 -3.85
C PRO A 308 28.46 -3.39 -4.57
N ASP A 309 28.13 -4.46 -3.85
CA ASP A 309 27.98 -5.84 -4.37
C ASP A 309 26.58 -6.18 -4.88
N LEU A 310 25.69 -5.19 -5.04
CA LEU A 310 24.37 -5.37 -5.62
C LEU A 310 24.46 -5.54 -7.14
N HIS A 311 24.69 -6.76 -7.61
CA HIS A 311 24.85 -7.06 -9.03
C HIS A 311 23.60 -6.72 -9.85
N GLU A 312 22.39 -6.88 -9.29
CA GLU A 312 21.14 -6.48 -9.96
C GLU A 312 21.09 -4.96 -10.18
N ALA A 313 21.54 -4.17 -9.22
CA ALA A 313 21.57 -2.70 -9.36
C ALA A 313 22.55 -2.27 -10.46
N TRP A 314 23.72 -2.92 -10.53
CA TRP A 314 24.68 -2.69 -11.61
C TRP A 314 24.11 -3.06 -12.98
N ASN A 315 23.45 -4.22 -13.11
CA ASN A 315 22.81 -4.64 -14.36
C ASN A 315 21.70 -3.66 -14.77
N ASN A 316 20.80 -3.29 -13.86
CA ASN A 316 19.68 -2.39 -14.15
C ASN A 316 20.18 -0.97 -14.51
N ARG A 317 21.25 -0.50 -13.83
CA ARG A 317 21.94 0.74 -14.21
C ARG A 317 22.48 0.68 -15.64
N GLY A 318 23.07 -0.46 -16.00
CA GLY A 318 23.53 -0.72 -17.37
C GLY A 318 22.40 -0.65 -18.40
N ASN A 319 21.24 -1.25 -18.08
CA ASN A 319 20.06 -1.21 -18.94
C ASN A 319 19.54 0.22 -19.16
N ALA A 320 19.46 1.02 -18.12
CA ALA A 320 19.04 2.41 -18.24
C ALA A 320 20.06 3.23 -19.07
N LEU A 321 21.37 2.99 -18.90
CA LEU A 321 22.41 3.63 -19.72
C LEU A 321 22.32 3.20 -21.18
N LEU A 322 22.03 1.93 -21.45
CA LEU A 322 21.78 1.39 -22.79
C LEU A 322 20.60 2.12 -23.46
N ASN A 323 19.50 2.28 -22.74
CA ASN A 323 18.31 3.00 -23.22
C ASN A 323 18.60 4.49 -23.52
N LEU A 324 19.58 5.08 -22.82
CA LEU A 324 20.05 6.44 -23.08
C LEU A 324 21.11 6.54 -24.19
N GLY A 325 21.50 5.41 -24.81
CA GLY A 325 22.55 5.37 -25.83
C GLY A 325 23.97 5.57 -25.27
N ARG A 326 24.17 5.43 -23.96
CA ARG A 326 25.47 5.58 -23.28
C ARG A 326 26.16 4.22 -23.17
N PHE A 327 26.50 3.64 -24.32
CA PHE A 327 26.89 2.25 -24.46
C PHE A 327 28.16 1.87 -23.69
N GLU A 328 29.20 2.70 -23.70
CA GLU A 328 30.44 2.44 -22.96
C GLU A 328 30.20 2.42 -21.44
N GLN A 329 29.35 3.33 -20.95
CA GLN A 329 29.01 3.36 -19.53
C GLN A 329 28.11 2.17 -19.15
N ALA A 330 27.26 1.69 -20.06
CA ALA A 330 26.47 0.50 -19.88
C ALA A 330 27.37 -0.73 -19.73
N ILE A 331 28.34 -0.90 -20.64
CA ILE A 331 29.32 -2.00 -20.57
C ILE A 331 30.07 -1.98 -19.24
N ALA A 332 30.58 -0.82 -18.81
CA ALA A 332 31.24 -0.70 -17.52
C ALA A 332 30.34 -1.10 -16.34
N SER A 333 29.03 -0.84 -16.42
CA SER A 333 28.08 -1.26 -15.39
C SER A 333 27.85 -2.78 -15.42
N TYR A 334 27.73 -3.40 -16.60
CA TYR A 334 27.61 -4.84 -16.72
C TYR A 334 28.90 -5.57 -16.28
N ASP A 335 30.08 -5.01 -16.60
CA ASP A 335 31.36 -5.55 -16.13
C ASP A 335 31.37 -5.59 -14.59
N ARG A 336 30.90 -4.53 -13.92
CA ARG A 336 30.79 -4.51 -12.45
C ARG A 336 29.77 -5.52 -11.93
N ALA A 337 28.64 -5.72 -12.60
CA ALA A 337 27.68 -6.74 -12.22
C ALA A 337 28.32 -8.15 -12.31
N LEU A 338 29.09 -8.39 -13.35
CA LEU A 338 29.76 -9.67 -13.64
C LEU A 338 30.97 -9.93 -12.72
N GLU A 339 31.63 -8.88 -12.20
CA GLU A 339 32.64 -9.03 -11.16
C GLU A 339 32.05 -9.65 -9.87
N PHE A 340 30.83 -9.26 -9.48
CA PHE A 340 30.15 -9.77 -8.29
C PHE A 340 29.38 -11.06 -8.53
N LYS A 341 28.87 -11.26 -9.77
CA LYS A 341 28.14 -12.46 -10.18
C LYS A 341 28.55 -12.88 -11.59
N PRO A 342 29.63 -13.68 -11.73
CA PRO A 342 30.10 -14.14 -13.03
C PRO A 342 29.11 -15.03 -13.78
N ASP A 343 28.25 -15.77 -13.07
CA ASP A 343 27.20 -16.66 -13.56
C ASP A 343 25.87 -15.94 -13.79
N TYR A 344 25.91 -14.75 -14.44
CA TYR A 344 24.72 -13.92 -14.70
C TYR A 344 24.48 -13.79 -16.20
N PRO A 345 23.73 -14.71 -16.84
CA PRO A 345 23.54 -14.74 -18.29
C PRO A 345 22.89 -13.47 -18.84
N ASP A 346 21.96 -12.84 -18.09
CA ASP A 346 21.31 -11.60 -18.53
C ASP A 346 22.33 -10.45 -18.65
N ALA A 347 23.27 -10.32 -17.69
CA ALA A 347 24.29 -9.27 -17.73
C ALA A 347 25.29 -9.51 -18.88
N TRP A 348 25.67 -10.76 -19.15
CA TRP A 348 26.49 -11.11 -20.33
C TRP A 348 25.78 -10.77 -21.62
N THR A 349 24.48 -11.09 -21.76
CA THR A 349 23.69 -10.79 -22.94
C THR A 349 23.54 -9.28 -23.13
N ASN A 350 23.21 -8.53 -22.08
CA ASN A 350 23.07 -7.08 -22.12
C ASN A 350 24.39 -6.39 -22.48
N ARG A 351 25.52 -6.89 -21.94
CA ARG A 351 26.87 -6.44 -22.32
C ARG A 351 27.13 -6.65 -23.82
N GLY A 352 26.80 -7.83 -24.34
CA GLY A 352 26.87 -8.14 -25.77
C GLY A 352 26.03 -7.19 -26.62
N ASN A 353 24.80 -6.89 -26.20
CA ASN A 353 23.91 -5.94 -26.87
C ASN A 353 24.50 -4.52 -26.93
N ALA A 354 25.11 -4.05 -25.86
CA ALA A 354 25.80 -2.77 -25.82
C ALA A 354 27.02 -2.75 -26.77
N LEU A 355 27.78 -3.84 -26.85
CA LEU A 355 28.93 -3.98 -27.76
C LEU A 355 28.49 -4.01 -29.22
N VAL A 356 27.37 -4.67 -29.55
CA VAL A 356 26.78 -4.64 -30.91
C VAL A 356 26.45 -3.21 -31.33
N ASN A 357 25.85 -2.41 -30.43
CA ASN A 357 25.54 -1.02 -30.70
C ASN A 357 26.77 -0.14 -30.96
N LEU A 358 27.93 -0.54 -30.44
CA LEU A 358 29.23 0.10 -30.71
C LEU A 358 29.96 -0.46 -31.95
N GLY A 359 29.40 -1.48 -32.61
CA GLY A 359 30.06 -2.17 -33.72
C GLY A 359 31.22 -3.09 -33.30
N ARG A 360 31.33 -3.41 -32.00
CA ARG A 360 32.38 -4.29 -31.42
C ARG A 360 31.90 -5.75 -31.45
N TYR A 361 31.69 -6.27 -32.65
CA TYR A 361 30.97 -7.52 -32.87
C TYR A 361 31.69 -8.76 -32.31
N GLU A 362 33.03 -8.85 -32.41
CA GLU A 362 33.81 -9.97 -31.89
C GLU A 362 33.69 -10.07 -30.35
N GLU A 363 33.74 -8.93 -29.67
CA GLU A 363 33.59 -8.86 -28.22
C GLU A 363 32.14 -9.15 -27.79
N ALA A 364 31.16 -8.77 -28.62
CA ALA A 364 29.76 -9.10 -28.40
C ALA A 364 29.53 -10.60 -28.48
N ILE A 365 30.09 -11.27 -29.52
CA ILE A 365 30.01 -12.73 -29.66
C ILE A 365 30.61 -13.42 -28.42
N ALA A 366 31.78 -13.00 -27.98
CA ALA A 366 32.40 -13.56 -26.79
C ALA A 366 31.49 -13.39 -25.54
N SER A 367 30.78 -12.27 -25.42
CA SER A 367 29.82 -12.05 -24.32
C SER A 367 28.61 -12.98 -24.42
N PHE A 368 28.06 -13.16 -25.63
CA PHE A 368 26.96 -14.11 -25.87
C PHE A 368 27.39 -15.56 -25.64
N ASP A 369 28.59 -15.92 -26.03
CA ASP A 369 29.16 -17.25 -25.77
C ASP A 369 29.21 -17.54 -24.26
N GLN A 370 29.65 -16.57 -23.44
CA GLN A 370 29.62 -16.72 -21.98
C GLN A 370 28.19 -16.86 -21.44
N ALA A 371 27.22 -16.10 -21.94
CA ALA A 371 25.83 -16.27 -21.55
C ALA A 371 25.30 -17.67 -21.86
N LEU A 372 25.69 -18.24 -23.05
CA LEU A 372 25.28 -19.54 -23.53
C LEU A 372 25.99 -20.70 -22.84
N GLU A 373 27.23 -20.50 -22.35
CA GLU A 373 27.89 -21.48 -21.48
C GLU A 373 27.15 -21.66 -20.17
N ILE A 374 26.61 -20.56 -19.59
CA ILE A 374 25.85 -20.57 -18.34
C ILE A 374 24.43 -21.10 -18.58
N LYS A 375 23.77 -20.63 -19.67
CA LYS A 375 22.38 -20.95 -20.01
C LYS A 375 22.27 -21.34 -21.49
N PRO A 376 22.47 -22.64 -21.83
CA PRO A 376 22.53 -23.10 -23.22
C PRO A 376 21.21 -22.91 -24.02
N ASP A 377 20.07 -22.82 -23.35
CA ASP A 377 18.73 -22.60 -23.92
C ASP A 377 18.31 -21.10 -23.96
N TYR A 378 19.26 -20.19 -23.85
CA TYR A 378 18.95 -18.76 -23.81
C TYR A 378 18.76 -18.20 -25.22
N HIS A 379 17.54 -18.25 -25.72
CA HIS A 379 17.16 -17.88 -27.10
C HIS A 379 17.59 -16.45 -27.49
N GLU A 380 17.52 -15.49 -26.57
CA GLU A 380 17.93 -14.10 -26.85
C GLU A 380 19.43 -14.01 -27.13
N ALA A 381 20.26 -14.73 -26.38
CA ALA A 381 21.72 -14.72 -26.60
C ALA A 381 22.07 -15.41 -27.94
N TRP A 382 21.42 -16.52 -28.28
CA TRP A 382 21.58 -17.16 -29.59
C TRP A 382 21.21 -16.25 -30.74
N TYR A 383 20.04 -15.57 -30.65
CA TYR A 383 19.57 -14.67 -31.70
C TYR A 383 20.56 -13.50 -31.88
N ASN A 384 20.95 -12.81 -30.78
CA ASN A 384 21.82 -11.67 -30.85
C ASN A 384 23.27 -12.04 -31.28
N ARG A 385 23.73 -13.22 -30.91
CA ARG A 385 24.98 -13.82 -31.42
C ARG A 385 24.95 -13.95 -32.95
N GLY A 386 23.86 -14.51 -33.49
CA GLY A 386 23.64 -14.63 -34.91
C GLY A 386 23.67 -13.28 -35.63
N VAL A 387 23.01 -12.25 -35.05
CA VAL A 387 23.05 -10.86 -35.56
C VAL A 387 24.48 -10.30 -35.58
N ALA A 388 25.27 -10.53 -34.53
CA ALA A 388 26.66 -10.07 -34.49
C ALA A 388 27.53 -10.77 -35.53
N LEU A 389 27.36 -12.09 -35.72
CA LEU A 389 28.05 -12.87 -36.74
C LEU A 389 27.69 -12.44 -38.19
N ASP A 390 26.42 -12.15 -38.42
CA ASP A 390 25.95 -11.63 -39.71
C ASP A 390 26.61 -10.30 -40.06
N ASN A 391 26.68 -9.36 -39.06
CA ASN A 391 27.36 -8.09 -39.26
C ASN A 391 28.88 -8.22 -39.53
N LEU A 392 29.50 -9.34 -39.12
CA LEU A 392 30.88 -9.66 -39.46
C LEU A 392 31.03 -10.41 -40.80
N GLY A 393 29.93 -10.72 -41.47
CA GLY A 393 29.95 -11.52 -42.70
C GLY A 393 30.18 -13.03 -42.46
N ARG A 394 30.05 -13.53 -41.21
CA ARG A 394 30.24 -14.95 -40.84
C ARG A 394 28.90 -15.68 -40.95
N TYR A 395 28.32 -15.71 -42.16
CA TYR A 395 26.95 -16.12 -42.42
C TYR A 395 26.63 -17.57 -42.04
N GLU A 396 27.57 -18.51 -42.27
CA GLU A 396 27.36 -19.90 -41.90
C GLU A 396 27.20 -20.10 -40.38
N GLU A 397 28.02 -19.39 -39.61
CA GLU A 397 27.96 -19.43 -38.17
C GLU A 397 26.73 -18.69 -37.63
N ALA A 398 26.31 -17.60 -38.31
CA ALA A 398 25.08 -16.92 -38.00
C ALA A 398 23.85 -17.82 -38.14
N ILE A 399 23.77 -18.55 -39.27
CA ILE A 399 22.69 -19.54 -39.50
C ILE A 399 22.68 -20.65 -38.43
N ALA A 400 23.86 -21.08 -37.99
CA ALA A 400 23.97 -22.10 -36.93
C ALA A 400 23.55 -21.55 -35.53
N SER A 401 23.51 -20.23 -35.34
CA SER A 401 23.06 -19.60 -34.09
C SER A 401 21.55 -19.38 -34.04
N TRP A 402 20.90 -19.29 -35.19
CA TRP A 402 19.45 -19.12 -35.32
C TRP A 402 18.72 -20.45 -35.40
#